data_5b209151394873be70fbb5a1f611ef55
#
_entry.id   5b209151394873be70fbb5a1f611ef55
#
_cell.length_a   1.000
_cell.length_b   1.000
_cell.length_c   1.000
_cell.angle_alpha   90.00
_cell.angle_beta   90.00
_cell.angle_gamma   90.00
#
_symmetry.space_group_name_H-M   'P 1'
#
loop_
_entity.id
_entity.type
_entity.pdbx_description
1 polymer ?
#
loop_
_entity_poly.entity_id
_entity_poly.type
_entity_poly.pdbx_seq_one_letter_code
_entity_poly.pdbx_strand_id
1 'polypeptide(L)'
;LVGGSTRIPAVQAKVMRMIDLEPSKTLNPDECVALGAAVQGGRLGGEGLTAGGQDLLLMDVTPLTLSIETVGGVATHLIDRNSTIPTRYSKIFTTAAPFQSTVEIKVLQGEREFAKDNKLIGNFTLKGIKRAWAGVPQIEVTFDIDANGIVTVSARDLGTGKQQSITITGSSNLSEQEIRRAMDDAAAFAGQDQERKAAIEALNAAVAAIYRVNSA
;
A
#
# COMPACT_ATOMS: atom_id res chain seq x y z
N LEU A 1 -4.19 29.84 3.06
CA LEU A 1 -5.52 29.32 2.71
C LEU A 1 -5.66 29.24 1.20
N VAL A 2 -6.27 28.17 0.68
CA VAL A 2 -6.42 27.90 -0.74
C VAL A 2 -7.88 27.56 -1.07
N GLY A 3 -8.34 27.96 -2.25
CA GLY A 3 -9.70 27.76 -2.75
C GLY A 3 -10.67 28.91 -2.41
N GLY A 4 -11.65 29.16 -3.29
CA GLY A 4 -12.57 30.30 -3.21
C GLY A 4 -13.37 30.39 -1.92
N SER A 5 -13.76 29.25 -1.32
CA SER A 5 -14.48 29.20 -0.04
C SER A 5 -13.68 29.80 1.12
N THR A 6 -12.37 29.90 1.03
CA THR A 6 -11.50 30.49 2.06
C THR A 6 -11.57 32.02 2.09
N ARG A 7 -12.26 32.65 1.13
CA ARG A 7 -12.56 34.09 1.14
C ARG A 7 -13.65 34.45 2.16
N ILE A 8 -14.42 33.49 2.64
CA ILE A 8 -15.48 33.70 3.61
C ILE A 8 -14.85 34.08 4.98
N PRO A 9 -15.16 35.26 5.55
CA PRO A 9 -14.53 35.72 6.80
C PRO A 9 -14.72 34.75 7.96
N ALA A 10 -15.87 34.08 8.04
CA ALA A 10 -16.14 33.11 9.09
C ALA A 10 -15.20 31.88 9.02
N VAL A 11 -14.80 31.44 7.81
CA VAL A 11 -13.83 30.35 7.60
C VAL A 11 -12.46 30.78 8.09
N GLN A 12 -12.01 31.99 7.71
CA GLN A 12 -10.73 32.55 8.15
C GLN A 12 -10.67 32.67 9.67
N ALA A 13 -11.71 33.23 10.28
CA ALA A 13 -11.81 33.38 11.73
C ALA A 13 -11.85 32.03 12.46
N LYS A 14 -12.47 31.00 11.88
CA LYS A 14 -12.49 29.66 12.47
C LYS A 14 -11.11 29.03 12.42
N VAL A 15 -10.42 29.12 11.29
CA VAL A 15 -9.05 28.59 11.13
C VAL A 15 -8.10 29.27 12.11
N MET A 16 -8.11 30.62 12.16
CA MET A 16 -7.27 31.37 13.08
C MET A 16 -7.48 30.92 14.54
N ARG A 17 -8.73 30.72 14.97
CA ARG A 17 -9.05 30.23 16.32
C ARG A 17 -8.57 28.79 16.59
N MET A 18 -8.49 27.94 15.53
CA MET A 18 -8.10 26.54 15.69
C MET A 18 -6.59 26.35 15.77
N ILE A 19 -5.82 27.16 15.02
CA ILE A 19 -4.37 26.99 14.89
C ILE A 19 -3.58 28.10 15.60
N ASP A 20 -4.26 29.10 16.12
CA ASP A 20 -3.68 30.31 16.78
C ASP A 20 -2.62 31.04 15.94
N LEU A 21 -2.82 31.00 14.60
CA LEU A 21 -1.94 31.66 13.63
C LEU A 21 -2.78 32.40 12.59
N GLU A 22 -2.31 33.59 12.16
CA GLU A 22 -2.94 34.34 11.10
C GLU A 22 -2.70 33.58 9.74
N PRO A 23 -3.79 33.24 9.01
CA PRO A 23 -3.67 32.58 7.72
C PRO A 23 -2.96 33.49 6.69
N SER A 24 -1.99 32.97 5.97
CA SER A 24 -1.34 33.68 4.87
C SER A 24 -2.34 34.05 3.76
N LYS A 25 -2.26 35.30 3.30
CA LYS A 25 -3.09 35.89 2.24
C LYS A 25 -2.23 36.41 1.08
N THR A 26 -0.97 35.98 0.99
CA THR A 26 0.01 36.48 0.01
C THR A 26 -0.28 36.03 -1.41
N LEU A 27 -1.00 34.91 -1.58
CA LEU A 27 -1.37 34.35 -2.89
C LEU A 27 -2.88 34.44 -3.09
N ASN A 28 -3.29 34.56 -4.36
CA ASN A 28 -4.70 34.49 -4.72
C ASN A 28 -5.22 33.07 -4.46
N PRO A 29 -6.21 32.88 -3.57
CA PRO A 29 -6.70 31.54 -3.22
C PRO A 29 -7.26 30.73 -4.40
N ASP A 30 -7.76 31.41 -5.44
CA ASP A 30 -8.35 30.77 -6.64
C ASP A 30 -7.27 30.25 -7.60
N GLU A 31 -6.08 30.85 -7.59
CA GLU A 31 -4.96 30.54 -8.49
C GLU A 31 -3.94 29.59 -7.87
N CYS A 32 -3.93 29.42 -6.55
CA CYS A 32 -2.92 28.65 -5.82
C CYS A 32 -2.76 27.20 -6.36
N VAL A 33 -3.88 26.55 -6.72
CA VAL A 33 -3.86 25.18 -7.26
C VAL A 33 -3.21 25.16 -8.63
N ALA A 34 -3.55 26.10 -9.51
CA ALA A 34 -2.95 26.19 -10.84
C ALA A 34 -1.45 26.51 -10.78
N LEU A 35 -1.05 27.42 -9.88
CA LEU A 35 0.36 27.74 -9.65
C LEU A 35 1.14 26.53 -9.12
N GLY A 36 0.59 25.80 -8.16
CA GLY A 36 1.20 24.57 -7.63
C GLY A 36 1.31 23.49 -8.69
N ALA A 37 0.29 23.31 -9.53
CA ALA A 37 0.33 22.37 -10.65
C ALA A 37 1.38 22.77 -11.70
N ALA A 38 1.56 24.06 -12.00
CA ALA A 38 2.59 24.55 -12.91
C ALA A 38 3.99 24.28 -12.38
N VAL A 39 4.23 24.50 -11.08
CA VAL A 39 5.52 24.20 -10.43
C VAL A 39 5.83 22.70 -10.51
N GLN A 40 4.85 21.84 -10.21
CA GLN A 40 5.00 20.40 -10.29
C GLN A 40 5.22 19.93 -11.74
N GLY A 41 4.47 20.49 -12.69
CA GLY A 41 4.62 20.18 -14.12
C GLY A 41 6.01 20.55 -14.66
N GLY A 42 6.53 21.72 -14.31
CA GLY A 42 7.88 22.13 -14.67
C GLY A 42 8.96 21.21 -14.11
N ARG A 43 8.79 20.76 -12.86
CA ARG A 43 9.70 19.79 -12.24
C ARG A 43 9.70 18.45 -12.97
N LEU A 44 8.52 17.91 -13.31
CA LEU A 44 8.39 16.67 -14.07
C LEU A 44 8.93 16.82 -15.51
N GLY A 45 8.86 18.02 -16.09
CA GLY A 45 9.44 18.36 -17.39
C GLY A 45 10.96 18.55 -17.39
N GLY A 46 11.62 18.45 -16.23
CA GLY A 46 13.08 18.64 -16.11
C GLY A 46 13.51 20.10 -16.08
N GLU A 47 12.58 21.04 -16.05
CA GLU A 47 12.86 22.45 -15.83
C GLU A 47 13.03 22.68 -14.32
N GLY A 48 14.23 23.00 -13.88
CA GLY A 48 14.51 23.33 -12.47
C GLY A 48 13.81 24.64 -12.08
N LEU A 49 12.51 24.56 -11.80
CA LEU A 49 11.76 25.69 -11.25
C LEU A 49 12.10 25.84 -9.79
N THR A 50 13.00 26.75 -9.50
CA THR A 50 13.34 27.17 -8.14
C THR A 50 12.31 28.19 -7.66
N ALA A 51 11.39 27.79 -6.80
CA ALA A 51 10.60 28.76 -6.03
C ALA A 51 11.52 29.41 -5.00
N GLY A 52 12.01 30.60 -5.32
CA GLY A 52 12.87 31.36 -4.40
C GLY A 52 14.29 30.83 -4.23
N GLY A 53 14.87 30.11 -5.23
CA GLY A 53 16.25 29.64 -5.19
C GLY A 53 16.51 28.37 -4.38
N GLN A 54 15.48 27.70 -3.92
CA GLN A 54 15.58 26.41 -3.22
C GLN A 54 14.93 25.28 -4.04
N ASP A 55 15.61 24.13 -4.13
CA ASP A 55 15.02 22.93 -4.73
C ASP A 55 13.83 22.47 -3.91
N LEU A 56 12.64 22.51 -4.51
CA LEU A 56 11.43 21.99 -3.88
C LEU A 56 11.44 20.46 -3.99
N LEU A 57 11.69 19.78 -2.88
CA LEU A 57 11.56 18.34 -2.77
C LEU A 57 10.11 18.00 -2.38
N LEU A 58 9.35 17.44 -3.32
CA LEU A 58 8.05 16.87 -3.03
C LEU A 58 8.23 15.36 -2.78
N MET A 59 7.91 14.92 -1.58
CA MET A 59 7.85 13.49 -1.22
C MET A 59 6.41 13.13 -0.93
N ASP A 60 5.90 12.18 -1.67
CA ASP A 60 4.58 11.60 -1.42
C ASP A 60 4.73 10.29 -0.64
N VAL A 61 3.65 9.83 0.00
CA VAL A 61 3.64 8.62 0.83
C VAL A 61 2.41 7.77 0.55
N THR A 62 2.53 6.46 0.83
CA THR A 62 1.39 5.55 0.78
C THR A 62 0.37 5.88 1.86
N PRO A 63 -0.94 6.01 1.55
CA PRO A 63 -1.96 6.38 2.54
C PRO A 63 -2.29 5.23 3.49
N LEU A 64 -2.22 3.99 3.05
CA LEU A 64 -2.48 2.76 3.79
C LEU A 64 -1.49 1.67 3.43
N THR A 65 -1.32 0.70 4.32
CA THR A 65 -0.50 -0.49 4.15
C THR A 65 -0.98 -1.33 2.96
N LEU A 66 -0.02 -1.82 2.16
CA LEU A 66 -0.26 -2.77 1.09
C LEU A 66 0.21 -4.16 1.52
N SER A 67 -0.65 -5.14 1.30
CA SER A 67 -0.43 -6.52 1.74
C SER A 67 -0.96 -7.52 0.72
N ILE A 68 -0.62 -8.79 0.91
CA ILE A 68 -1.25 -9.91 0.20
C ILE A 68 -1.89 -10.88 1.17
N GLU A 69 -2.94 -11.58 0.71
CA GLU A 69 -3.51 -12.69 1.46
C GLU A 69 -2.57 -13.89 1.47
N THR A 70 -2.32 -14.43 2.65
CA THR A 70 -1.52 -15.64 2.87
C THR A 70 -2.33 -16.73 3.57
N VAL A 71 -1.71 -17.87 3.83
CA VAL A 71 -2.37 -19.05 4.43
C VAL A 71 -3.07 -18.69 5.73
N GLY A 72 -4.35 -19.10 5.85
CA GLY A 72 -5.19 -18.78 7.00
C GLY A 72 -5.93 -17.45 6.87
N GLY A 73 -5.89 -16.80 5.70
CA GLY A 73 -6.55 -15.51 5.45
C GLY A 73 -5.85 -14.34 6.12
N VAL A 74 -4.58 -14.49 6.47
CA VAL A 74 -3.76 -13.43 7.08
C VAL A 74 -3.29 -12.44 6.00
N ALA A 75 -3.37 -11.15 6.29
CA ALA A 75 -2.81 -10.09 5.47
C ALA A 75 -1.32 -9.91 5.80
N THR A 76 -0.44 -10.37 4.92
CA THR A 76 1.00 -10.19 5.09
C THR A 76 1.43 -8.86 4.48
N HIS A 77 1.91 -7.96 5.31
CA HIS A 77 2.35 -6.62 4.91
C HIS A 77 3.63 -6.69 4.08
N LEU A 78 3.69 -5.87 3.02
CA LEU A 78 4.86 -5.68 2.16
C LEU A 78 5.31 -4.23 2.12
N ILE A 79 4.39 -3.28 2.01
CA ILE A 79 4.69 -1.85 2.07
C ILE A 79 3.81 -1.24 3.15
N ASP A 80 4.42 -0.70 4.19
CA ASP A 80 3.71 -0.07 5.29
C ASP A 80 3.15 1.29 4.88
N ARG A 81 2.08 1.72 5.54
CA ARG A 81 1.56 3.08 5.37
C ARG A 81 2.64 4.11 5.70
N ASN A 82 2.54 5.29 5.10
CA ASN A 82 3.51 6.37 5.19
C ASN A 82 4.90 6.03 4.63
N SER A 83 5.03 4.95 3.86
CA SER A 83 6.25 4.71 3.08
C SER A 83 6.37 5.73 1.97
N THR A 84 7.54 6.34 1.83
CA THR A 84 7.81 7.32 0.75
C THR A 84 7.79 6.66 -0.62
N ILE A 85 7.24 7.33 -1.62
CA ILE A 85 7.23 6.88 -3.00
C ILE A 85 8.15 7.75 -3.88
N PRO A 86 8.79 7.20 -4.92
CA PRO A 86 8.68 5.82 -5.40
C PRO A 86 9.33 4.81 -4.45
N THR A 87 8.78 3.59 -4.38
CA THR A 87 9.34 2.52 -3.55
C THR A 87 9.11 1.15 -4.17
N ARG A 88 10.03 0.22 -3.89
CA ARG A 88 9.94 -1.16 -4.34
C ARG A 88 10.30 -2.12 -3.21
N TYR A 89 9.49 -3.13 -3.00
CA TYR A 89 9.72 -4.16 -1.99
C TYR A 89 9.37 -5.55 -2.54
N SER A 90 10.21 -6.54 -2.24
CA SER A 90 10.03 -7.93 -2.64
C SER A 90 10.09 -8.86 -1.44
N LYS A 91 9.24 -9.89 -1.44
CA LYS A 91 9.26 -10.95 -0.42
C LYS A 91 9.00 -12.30 -1.06
N ILE A 92 9.70 -13.33 -0.56
CA ILE A 92 9.55 -14.70 -1.04
C ILE A 92 8.47 -15.40 -0.22
N PHE A 93 7.53 -16.01 -0.93
CA PHE A 93 6.46 -16.85 -0.41
C PHE A 93 6.59 -18.27 -0.95
N THR A 94 5.78 -19.18 -0.42
CA THR A 94 5.77 -20.57 -0.84
C THR A 94 4.34 -21.08 -1.02
N THR A 95 4.19 -22.27 -1.61
CA THR A 95 2.88 -22.91 -1.78
C THR A 95 2.37 -23.48 -0.46
N ALA A 96 1.06 -23.40 -0.25
CA ALA A 96 0.37 -23.91 0.93
C ALA A 96 0.07 -25.42 0.84
N ALA A 97 -0.14 -25.94 -0.38
CA ALA A 97 -0.50 -27.33 -0.61
C ALA A 97 0.56 -28.07 -1.43
N PRO A 98 0.73 -29.39 -1.22
CA PRO A 98 1.60 -30.21 -2.05
C PRO A 98 1.16 -30.21 -3.52
N PHE A 99 2.12 -30.19 -4.44
CA PHE A 99 1.93 -30.27 -5.89
C PHE A 99 1.05 -29.16 -6.49
N GLN A 100 0.91 -28.05 -5.77
CA GLN A 100 0.15 -26.88 -6.23
C GLN A 100 0.85 -26.26 -7.45
N SER A 101 0.14 -26.15 -8.56
CA SER A 101 0.65 -25.62 -9.84
C SER A 101 0.22 -24.18 -10.13
N THR A 102 -0.66 -23.65 -9.29
CA THR A 102 -1.20 -22.29 -9.43
C THR A 102 -1.31 -21.62 -8.07
N VAL A 103 -1.03 -20.31 -8.02
CA VAL A 103 -1.24 -19.47 -6.83
C VAL A 103 -2.04 -18.26 -7.24
N GLU A 104 -3.10 -17.96 -6.51
CA GLU A 104 -3.83 -16.70 -6.60
C GLU A 104 -3.19 -15.69 -5.65
N ILE A 105 -2.84 -14.52 -6.18
CA ILE A 105 -2.32 -13.40 -5.41
C ILE A 105 -3.42 -12.35 -5.29
N LYS A 106 -3.92 -12.15 -4.08
CA LYS A 106 -4.88 -11.10 -3.75
C LYS A 106 -4.14 -9.94 -3.12
N VAL A 107 -4.20 -8.78 -3.76
CA VAL A 107 -3.58 -7.55 -3.32
C VAL A 107 -4.58 -6.76 -2.48
N LEU A 108 -4.18 -6.41 -1.27
CA LEU A 108 -5.02 -5.81 -0.24
C LEU A 108 -4.47 -4.45 0.16
N GLN A 109 -5.37 -3.56 0.59
CA GLN A 109 -5.03 -2.26 1.14
C GLN A 109 -5.81 -2.05 2.44
N GLY A 110 -5.10 -1.72 3.53
CA GLY A 110 -5.68 -1.49 4.85
C GLY A 110 -4.74 -1.90 5.98
N GLU A 111 -5.21 -1.70 7.21
CA GLU A 111 -4.41 -1.86 8.43
C GLU A 111 -4.81 -3.07 9.27
N ARG A 112 -5.77 -3.89 8.80
CA ARG A 112 -6.25 -5.07 9.56
C ARG A 112 -5.38 -6.29 9.27
N GLU A 113 -5.26 -7.18 10.26
CA GLU A 113 -4.43 -8.39 10.16
C GLU A 113 -5.03 -9.49 9.28
N PHE A 114 -6.33 -9.39 8.92
CA PHE A 114 -7.02 -10.37 8.08
C PHE A 114 -7.42 -9.80 6.73
N ALA A 115 -7.25 -10.61 5.69
CA ALA A 115 -7.56 -10.24 4.30
C ALA A 115 -9.00 -9.79 4.10
N LYS A 116 -9.96 -10.47 4.75
CA LYS A 116 -11.40 -10.17 4.66
C LYS A 116 -11.79 -8.80 5.21
N ASP A 117 -10.96 -8.25 6.11
CA ASP A 117 -11.22 -7.00 6.82
C ASP A 117 -10.45 -5.82 6.17
N ASN A 118 -9.71 -6.09 5.07
CA ASN A 118 -9.02 -5.10 4.24
C ASN A 118 -9.69 -4.97 2.87
N LYS A 119 -9.42 -3.88 2.18
CA LYS A 119 -9.93 -3.63 0.82
C LYS A 119 -9.14 -4.44 -0.20
N LEU A 120 -9.82 -5.31 -0.95
CA LEU A 120 -9.22 -5.98 -2.12
C LEU A 120 -9.09 -4.94 -3.25
N ILE A 121 -7.86 -4.67 -3.69
CA ILE A 121 -7.57 -3.71 -4.76
C ILE A 121 -7.15 -4.37 -6.08
N GLY A 122 -6.84 -5.65 -6.06
CA GLY A 122 -6.53 -6.44 -7.26
C GLY A 122 -6.31 -7.90 -6.94
N ASN A 123 -6.50 -8.75 -7.96
CA ASN A 123 -6.13 -10.16 -7.88
C ASN A 123 -5.62 -10.65 -9.23
N PHE A 124 -4.71 -11.60 -9.20
CA PHE A 124 -4.20 -12.29 -10.39
C PHE A 124 -3.69 -13.69 -10.03
N THR A 125 -3.55 -14.54 -11.04
CA THR A 125 -3.15 -15.92 -10.83
C THR A 125 -1.83 -16.21 -11.53
N LEU A 126 -0.82 -16.65 -10.79
CA LEU A 126 0.41 -17.22 -11.31
C LEU A 126 0.20 -18.71 -11.60
N LYS A 127 0.36 -19.12 -12.87
CA LYS A 127 0.20 -20.52 -13.32
C LYS A 127 1.54 -21.13 -13.71
N GLY A 128 1.61 -22.46 -13.63
CA GLY A 128 2.78 -23.23 -14.06
C GLY A 128 3.95 -23.17 -13.09
N ILE A 129 3.65 -23.10 -11.80
CA ILE A 129 4.61 -23.23 -10.72
C ILE A 129 5.17 -24.64 -10.71
N LYS A 130 6.45 -24.78 -10.36
CA LYS A 130 7.11 -26.08 -10.22
C LYS A 130 6.36 -26.95 -9.21
N ARG A 131 5.88 -28.11 -9.66
CA ARG A 131 5.22 -29.07 -8.78
C ARG A 131 6.22 -29.66 -7.80
N ALA A 132 6.02 -29.42 -6.53
CA ALA A 132 6.84 -29.90 -5.43
C ALA A 132 6.00 -29.98 -4.15
N TRP A 133 6.57 -30.48 -3.07
CA TRP A 133 5.95 -30.46 -1.75
C TRP A 133 5.65 -29.02 -1.30
N ALA A 134 4.65 -28.87 -0.43
CA ALA A 134 4.35 -27.59 0.20
C ALA A 134 5.62 -27.03 0.88
N GLY A 135 5.84 -25.73 0.74
CA GLY A 135 7.03 -25.07 1.30
C GLY A 135 8.28 -25.09 0.41
N VAL A 136 8.31 -25.88 -0.69
CA VAL A 136 9.49 -25.98 -1.57
C VAL A 136 9.51 -24.91 -2.66
N PRO A 137 8.40 -24.63 -3.40
CA PRO A 137 8.40 -23.59 -4.42
C PRO A 137 8.65 -22.22 -3.82
N GLN A 138 9.49 -21.43 -4.47
CA GLN A 138 9.82 -20.05 -4.07
C GLN A 138 9.17 -19.08 -5.05
N ILE A 139 8.21 -18.30 -4.54
CA ILE A 139 7.44 -17.33 -5.31
C ILE A 139 7.81 -15.95 -4.78
N GLU A 140 8.57 -15.21 -5.57
CA GLU A 140 8.89 -13.83 -5.28
C GLU A 140 7.72 -12.94 -5.66
N VAL A 141 7.15 -12.23 -4.69
CA VAL A 141 6.14 -11.20 -4.91
C VAL A 141 6.78 -9.84 -4.72
N THR A 142 6.69 -9.01 -5.74
CA THR A 142 7.27 -7.66 -5.77
C THR A 142 6.16 -6.64 -5.91
N PHE A 143 6.15 -5.65 -5.01
CA PHE A 143 5.38 -4.43 -5.11
C PHE A 143 6.30 -3.32 -5.59
N ASP A 144 5.88 -2.60 -6.61
CA ASP A 144 6.59 -1.47 -7.22
C ASP A 144 5.60 -0.31 -7.31
N ILE A 145 5.90 0.79 -6.60
CA ILE A 145 5.07 2.01 -6.61
C ILE A 145 5.91 3.10 -7.27
N ASP A 146 5.42 3.62 -8.37
CA ASP A 146 6.08 4.71 -9.08
C ASP A 146 5.85 6.09 -8.42
N ALA A 147 6.49 7.12 -8.95
CA ALA A 147 6.36 8.51 -8.47
C ALA A 147 4.94 9.09 -8.63
N ASN A 148 4.06 8.44 -9.40
CA ASN A 148 2.67 8.84 -9.60
C ASN A 148 1.71 8.06 -8.68
N GLY A 149 2.22 7.18 -7.81
CA GLY A 149 1.42 6.34 -6.93
C GLY A 149 0.77 5.14 -7.64
N ILE A 150 1.20 4.81 -8.85
CA ILE A 150 0.71 3.62 -9.57
C ILE A 150 1.40 2.39 -8.98
N VAL A 151 0.60 1.44 -8.51
CA VAL A 151 1.09 0.20 -7.90
C VAL A 151 1.13 -0.91 -8.95
N THR A 152 2.30 -1.46 -9.20
CA THR A 152 2.50 -2.68 -9.99
C THR A 152 2.89 -3.82 -9.06
N VAL A 153 2.10 -4.89 -9.08
CA VAL A 153 2.39 -6.10 -8.31
C VAL A 153 2.73 -7.22 -9.26
N SER A 154 3.89 -7.84 -9.07
CA SER A 154 4.33 -9.00 -9.85
C SER A 154 4.63 -10.18 -8.94
N ALA A 155 4.36 -11.39 -9.46
CA ALA A 155 4.72 -12.63 -8.82
C ALA A 155 5.54 -13.48 -9.79
N ARG A 156 6.68 -14.01 -9.33
CA ARG A 156 7.60 -14.82 -10.12
C ARG A 156 7.94 -16.11 -9.38
N ASP A 157 7.76 -17.25 -10.04
CA ASP A 157 8.30 -18.53 -9.57
C ASP A 157 9.80 -18.59 -9.91
N LEU A 158 10.64 -18.62 -8.88
CA LEU A 158 12.09 -18.65 -9.02
C LEU A 158 12.58 -19.99 -9.61
N GLY A 159 11.79 -21.07 -9.47
CA GLY A 159 12.12 -22.40 -10.00
C GLY A 159 11.88 -22.55 -11.50
N THR A 160 10.80 -21.95 -12.02
CA THR A 160 10.43 -22.03 -13.45
C THR A 160 10.68 -20.76 -14.22
N GLY A 161 10.94 -19.64 -13.53
CA GLY A 161 11.07 -18.32 -14.12
C GLY A 161 9.76 -17.71 -14.62
N LYS A 162 8.61 -18.39 -14.46
CA LYS A 162 7.32 -17.87 -14.87
C LYS A 162 6.90 -16.70 -14.01
N GLN A 163 6.37 -15.67 -14.65
CA GLN A 163 5.96 -14.44 -14.02
C GLN A 163 4.59 -13.98 -14.50
N GLN A 164 3.85 -13.33 -13.62
CA GLN A 164 2.59 -12.65 -13.91
C GLN A 164 2.57 -11.34 -13.11
N SER A 165 1.90 -10.33 -13.64
CA SER A 165 1.77 -9.03 -12.97
C SER A 165 0.40 -8.41 -13.19
N ILE A 166 0.06 -7.48 -12.29
CA ILE A 166 -1.10 -6.59 -12.40
C ILE A 166 -0.68 -5.17 -12.10
N THR A 167 -1.24 -4.21 -12.82
CA THR A 167 -1.07 -2.77 -12.53
C THR A 167 -2.39 -2.23 -11.98
N ILE A 168 -2.32 -1.57 -10.83
CA ILE A 168 -3.46 -1.03 -10.09
C ILE A 168 -3.40 0.49 -10.14
N THR A 169 -4.30 1.09 -10.89
CA THR A 169 -4.33 2.55 -11.15
C THR A 169 -5.23 3.34 -10.21
N GLY A 170 -5.92 2.70 -9.27
CA GLY A 170 -6.91 3.33 -8.39
C GLY A 170 -6.59 3.27 -6.89
N SER A 171 -5.41 2.81 -6.50
CA SER A 171 -5.04 2.63 -5.09
C SER A 171 -4.91 3.93 -4.29
N SER A 172 -4.68 5.05 -4.97
CA SER A 172 -4.52 6.39 -4.36
C SER A 172 -5.84 7.15 -4.15
N ASN A 173 -6.95 6.68 -4.72
CA ASN A 173 -8.25 7.39 -4.66
C ASN A 173 -9.06 7.03 -3.39
N LEU A 174 -8.41 7.04 -2.23
CA LEU A 174 -9.08 6.92 -0.95
C LEU A 174 -9.43 8.31 -0.40
N SER A 175 -10.67 8.47 0.05
CA SER A 175 -11.05 9.67 0.79
C SER A 175 -10.39 9.66 2.19
N GLU A 176 -10.15 10.85 2.76
CA GLU A 176 -9.65 10.95 4.13
C GLU A 176 -10.54 10.20 5.15
N GLN A 177 -11.84 10.14 4.90
CA GLN A 177 -12.78 9.43 5.77
C GLN A 177 -12.57 7.92 5.71
N GLU A 178 -12.30 7.34 4.52
CA GLU A 178 -11.98 5.92 4.36
C GLU A 178 -10.66 5.57 5.05
N ILE A 179 -9.66 6.44 4.92
CA ILE A 179 -8.35 6.25 5.59
C ILE A 179 -8.53 6.27 7.11
N ARG A 180 -9.21 7.28 7.66
CA ARG A 180 -9.48 7.37 9.11
C ARG A 180 -10.24 6.17 9.62
N ARG A 181 -11.31 5.77 8.92
CA ARG A 181 -12.11 4.59 9.29
C ARG A 181 -11.28 3.32 9.32
N ALA A 182 -10.43 3.09 8.31
CA ALA A 182 -9.54 1.93 8.29
C ALA A 182 -8.57 1.91 9.47
N MET A 183 -8.07 3.08 9.89
CA MET A 183 -7.21 3.22 11.07
C MET A 183 -7.95 2.99 12.38
N ASP A 184 -9.14 3.57 12.52
CA ASP A 184 -9.97 3.43 13.73
C ASP A 184 -10.41 1.97 13.92
N ASP A 185 -10.83 1.31 12.83
CA ASP A 185 -11.19 -0.11 12.84
C ASP A 185 -9.97 -0.99 13.22
N ALA A 186 -8.80 -0.71 12.67
CA ALA A 186 -7.57 -1.43 13.02
C ALA A 186 -7.22 -1.27 14.49
N ALA A 187 -7.30 -0.06 15.04
CA ALA A 187 -7.03 0.20 16.45
C ALA A 187 -8.05 -0.49 17.36
N ALA A 188 -9.34 -0.47 17.00
CA ALA A 188 -10.41 -1.08 17.80
C ALA A 188 -10.29 -2.61 17.90
N PHE A 189 -9.80 -3.26 16.85
CA PHE A 189 -9.71 -4.73 16.79
C PHE A 189 -8.30 -5.28 16.96
N ALA A 190 -7.28 -4.44 17.18
CA ALA A 190 -5.87 -4.83 17.23
C ALA A 190 -5.58 -6.02 18.14
N GLY A 191 -6.10 -6.02 19.38
CA GLY A 191 -5.89 -7.10 20.34
C GLY A 191 -6.50 -8.44 19.88
N GLN A 192 -7.74 -8.40 19.41
CA GLN A 192 -8.45 -9.59 18.93
C GLN A 192 -7.81 -10.17 17.67
N ASP A 193 -7.42 -9.31 16.74
CA ASP A 193 -6.77 -9.71 15.50
C ASP A 193 -5.40 -10.34 15.78
N GLN A 194 -4.64 -9.78 16.73
CA GLN A 194 -3.31 -10.29 17.08
C GLN A 194 -3.38 -11.66 17.74
N GLU A 195 -4.32 -11.89 18.67
CA GLU A 195 -4.52 -13.21 19.28
C GLU A 195 -4.92 -14.26 18.24
N ARG A 196 -5.85 -13.92 17.35
CA ARG A 196 -6.28 -14.81 16.29
C ARG A 196 -5.19 -15.11 15.28
N LYS A 197 -4.38 -14.10 14.91
CA LYS A 197 -3.21 -14.25 14.02
C LYS A 197 -2.20 -15.20 14.64
N ALA A 198 -1.84 -15.02 15.92
CA ALA A 198 -0.90 -15.89 16.63
C ALA A 198 -1.36 -17.35 16.63
N ALA A 199 -2.66 -17.61 16.84
CA ALA A 199 -3.23 -18.96 16.76
C ALA A 199 -3.11 -19.58 15.36
N ILE A 200 -3.36 -18.82 14.30
CA ILE A 200 -3.23 -19.28 12.91
C ILE A 200 -1.76 -19.53 12.55
N GLU A 201 -0.85 -18.65 12.96
CA GLU A 201 0.59 -18.82 12.73
C GLU A 201 1.14 -20.06 13.43
N ALA A 202 0.72 -20.33 14.67
CA ALA A 202 1.06 -21.55 15.39
C ALA A 202 0.55 -22.80 14.67
N LEU A 203 -0.70 -22.78 14.16
CA LEU A 203 -1.25 -23.87 13.37
C LEU A 203 -0.47 -24.10 12.07
N ASN A 204 -0.18 -23.03 11.34
CA ASN A 204 0.58 -23.09 10.08
C ASN A 204 2.00 -23.63 10.32
N ALA A 205 2.66 -23.23 11.40
CA ALA A 205 3.98 -23.76 11.79
C ALA A 205 3.93 -25.25 12.10
N ALA A 206 2.89 -25.70 12.83
CA ALA A 206 2.70 -27.13 13.12
C ALA A 206 2.47 -27.96 11.84
N VAL A 207 1.62 -27.49 10.93
CA VAL A 207 1.36 -28.14 9.63
C VAL A 207 2.65 -28.21 8.80
N ALA A 208 3.41 -27.10 8.73
CA ALA A 208 4.69 -27.09 8.01
C ALA A 208 5.73 -28.05 8.60
N ALA A 209 5.74 -28.23 9.94
CA ALA A 209 6.60 -29.19 10.61
C ALA A 209 6.21 -30.65 10.23
N ILE A 210 4.93 -30.96 10.21
CA ILE A 210 4.42 -32.27 9.78
C ILE A 210 4.84 -32.58 8.34
N TYR A 211 4.69 -31.63 7.42
CA TYR A 211 5.12 -31.83 6.02
C TYR A 211 6.63 -32.07 5.91
N ARG A 212 7.45 -31.37 6.69
CA ARG A 212 8.92 -31.60 6.70
C ARG A 212 9.30 -33.00 7.18
N VAL A 213 8.63 -33.49 8.22
CA VAL A 213 8.88 -34.85 8.73
C VAL A 213 8.45 -35.92 7.72
N ASN A 214 7.34 -35.71 7.03
CA ASN A 214 6.83 -36.68 6.03
C ASN A 214 7.61 -36.65 4.70
N SER A 215 8.44 -35.64 4.46
CA SER A 215 9.25 -35.49 3.26
C SER A 215 10.74 -35.85 3.43
N ALA A 216 11.14 -36.20 4.65
CA ALA A 216 12.46 -36.71 4.99
C ALA A 216 12.51 -38.24 4.94
#